data_dcc268b968bb8179b34c45214c642fb4
#
_entry.id   dcc268b968bb8179b34c45214c642fb4
#
_cell.length_a   1.000
_cell.length_b   1.000
_cell.length_c   1.000
_cell.angle_alpha   90.00
_cell.angle_beta   90.00
_cell.angle_gamma   90.00
#
_symmetry.space_group_name_H-M   'P 1'
#
loop_
_entity.id
_entity.type
_entity.pdbx_description
1 polymer ?
#
loop_
_entity_poly.entity_id
_entity_poly.type
_entity_poly.pdbx_seq_one_letter_code
_entity_poly.pdbx_strand_id
1 'polypeptide(L)'
;MDKLKTIKLDEVEYVRADSVDAMLKKQAKVKPTTQKHPYVVGQMLHVETATKYYLGVCECVTDQELILSNAAWIPSVGRAHQYFLGGAPDEMEPLNGPVFISRGAIVAVMPYRKTIEIVVR
;
A
#
# COMPACT_ATOMS: atom_id res chain seq x y z
N MET A 1 1.49 -39.44 -0.78
CA MET A 1 1.10 -38.86 -0.83
C MET A 1 1.36 -38.57 -1.32
N ASP A 2 1.65 -38.78 -1.72
CA ASP A 2 1.60 -38.10 -1.65
C ASP A 2 0.77 -37.37 -2.17
N LYS A 3 -0.20 -37.65 -1.78
CA LYS A 3 -1.22 -36.77 -2.02
C LYS A 3 -0.78 -35.35 -2.10
N LEU A 4 0.00 -34.96 -1.15
CA LEU A 4 0.55 -33.63 -1.15
C LEU A 4 1.41 -33.42 -2.37
N LYS A 5 2.12 -34.43 -2.76
CA LYS A 5 2.97 -34.30 -3.92
C LYS A 5 2.21 -34.37 -5.19
N THR A 6 1.16 -35.13 -5.19
CA THR A 6 0.35 -35.30 -6.35
C THR A 6 -0.22 -33.98 -6.81
N ILE A 7 -0.58 -33.17 -5.87
CA ILE A 7 -1.22 -31.91 -6.19
C ILE A 7 -0.26 -30.77 -6.00
N LYS A 8 0.99 -31.03 -6.24
CA LYS A 8 1.98 -30.05 -5.96
C LYS A 8 1.79 -28.76 -6.72
N LEU A 9 1.46 -28.82 -7.98
CA LEU A 9 1.19 -27.62 -8.73
C LEU A 9 -0.04 -26.93 -8.22
N ASP A 10 -1.06 -27.72 -7.95
CA ASP A 10 -2.26 -27.18 -7.39
C ASP A 10 -2.01 -26.62 -6.02
N GLU A 11 -1.11 -27.28 -5.30
CA GLU A 11 -0.73 -26.79 -4.00
C GLU A 11 -0.07 -25.44 -4.05
N VAL A 12 0.77 -25.22 -5.04
CA VAL A 12 1.43 -23.95 -5.19
C VAL A 12 0.41 -22.84 -5.39
N GLU A 13 -0.56 -23.09 -6.26
CA GLU A 13 -1.60 -22.12 -6.46
C GLU A 13 -2.48 -21.94 -5.23
N TYR A 14 -2.76 -23.06 -4.58
CA TYR A 14 -3.56 -23.01 -3.38
C TYR A 14 -2.86 -22.24 -2.26
N VAL A 15 -1.57 -22.46 -2.11
CA VAL A 15 -0.80 -21.72 -1.12
C VAL A 15 -0.78 -20.24 -1.45
N ARG A 16 -0.71 -19.91 -2.73
CA ARG A 16 -0.74 -18.52 -3.15
C ARG A 16 -2.08 -17.89 -2.81
N ALA A 17 -3.16 -18.60 -3.06
CA ALA A 17 -4.48 -18.13 -2.71
C ALA A 17 -4.62 -17.98 -1.21
N ASP A 18 -4.10 -18.95 -0.47
CA ASP A 18 -4.11 -18.88 0.99
C ASP A 18 -3.31 -17.69 1.49
N SER A 19 -2.21 -17.39 0.82
CA SER A 19 -1.40 -16.24 1.22
C SER A 19 -2.15 -14.93 1.04
N VAL A 20 -2.88 -14.81 -0.06
CA VAL A 20 -3.70 -13.63 -0.29
C VAL A 20 -4.79 -13.54 0.77
N ASP A 21 -5.46 -14.65 1.04
CA ASP A 21 -6.49 -14.69 2.08
C ASP A 21 -5.91 -14.34 3.44
N ALA A 22 -4.72 -14.85 3.73
CA ALA A 22 -4.06 -14.56 4.99
C ALA A 22 -3.73 -13.07 5.10
N MET A 23 -3.31 -12.46 4.01
CA MET A 23 -3.05 -11.03 4.00
C MET A 23 -4.33 -10.25 4.25
N LEU A 24 -5.42 -10.63 3.60
CA LEU A 24 -6.69 -9.96 3.81
C LEU A 24 -7.18 -10.14 5.24
N LYS A 25 -7.02 -11.33 5.78
CA LYS A 25 -7.41 -11.59 7.16
C LYS A 25 -6.54 -10.81 8.13
N LYS A 26 -5.26 -10.74 7.85
CA LYS A 26 -4.36 -9.97 8.67
C LYS A 26 -4.76 -8.51 8.66
N GLN A 27 -5.08 -7.99 7.49
CA GLN A 27 -5.54 -6.62 7.37
C GLN A 27 -6.81 -6.39 8.16
N ALA A 28 -7.74 -7.34 8.11
CA ALA A 28 -8.99 -7.22 8.83
C ALA A 28 -8.79 -7.27 10.35
N LYS A 29 -7.71 -7.90 10.80
CA LYS A 29 -7.43 -8.03 12.23
C LYS A 29 -6.50 -6.94 12.75
N VAL A 30 -6.02 -6.07 11.87
CA VAL A 30 -5.12 -5.00 12.26
C VAL A 30 -5.88 -4.01 13.11
N LYS A 31 -5.31 -3.67 14.25
CA LYS A 31 -5.94 -2.73 15.16
C LYS A 31 -5.43 -1.32 14.90
N PRO A 32 -6.33 -0.36 14.71
CA PRO A 32 -5.89 1.02 14.57
C PRO A 32 -5.20 1.48 15.83
N THR A 33 -4.30 2.42 15.67
CA THR A 33 -3.65 3.03 16.83
C THR A 33 -4.64 3.91 17.56
N THR A 34 -4.48 3.98 18.88
CA THR A 34 -5.22 4.94 19.69
C THR A 34 -4.44 6.24 19.87
N GLN A 35 -3.20 6.26 19.38
CA GLN A 35 -2.37 7.45 19.46
C GLN A 35 -2.84 8.50 18.46
N LYS A 36 -2.70 9.76 18.82
CA LYS A 36 -3.02 10.82 17.89
C LYS A 36 -2.01 10.83 16.76
N HIS A 37 -2.51 11.05 15.54
CA HIS A 37 -1.67 11.13 14.36
C HIS A 37 -2.32 12.05 13.34
N PRO A 38 -1.55 12.61 12.42
CA PRO A 38 -2.08 13.56 11.44
C PRO A 38 -2.68 12.90 10.20
N TYR A 39 -2.60 11.58 10.09
CA TYR A 39 -3.07 10.89 8.89
C TYR A 39 -4.57 10.73 8.93
N VAL A 40 -5.23 11.02 7.82
CA VAL A 40 -6.67 10.94 7.72
C VAL A 40 -7.03 9.68 6.94
N VAL A 41 -7.71 8.74 7.60
CA VAL A 41 -8.14 7.50 6.96
C VAL A 41 -9.11 7.86 5.82
N GLY A 42 -8.88 7.24 4.67
CA GLY A 42 -9.66 7.51 3.47
C GLY A 42 -9.04 8.54 2.55
N GLN A 43 -8.03 9.27 3.01
CA GLN A 43 -7.38 10.28 2.21
C GLN A 43 -6.23 9.67 1.42
N MET A 44 -6.05 10.14 0.19
CA MET A 44 -4.92 9.72 -0.61
C MET A 44 -3.67 10.48 -0.17
N LEU A 45 -2.60 9.73 0.07
CA LEU A 45 -1.37 10.26 0.62
C LEU A 45 -0.20 9.92 -0.28
N HIS A 46 0.73 10.86 -0.37
CA HIS A 46 2.05 10.62 -0.93
C HIS A 46 3.00 10.41 0.25
N VAL A 47 3.63 9.24 0.30
CA VAL A 47 4.48 8.86 1.42
C VAL A 47 5.91 8.70 0.92
N GLU A 48 6.83 9.40 1.57
CA GLU A 48 8.25 9.30 1.24
C GLU A 48 8.98 8.52 2.30
N THR A 49 9.71 7.52 1.85
CA THR A 49 10.66 6.81 2.70
C THR A 49 12.06 7.15 2.21
N ALA A 50 13.06 6.59 2.88
CA ALA A 50 14.45 6.89 2.52
C ALA A 50 14.78 6.48 1.08
N THR A 51 14.10 5.46 0.56
CA THR A 51 14.45 4.89 -0.73
C THR A 51 13.34 4.94 -1.77
N LYS A 52 12.10 5.14 -1.34
CA LYS A 52 10.96 5.02 -2.26
C LYS A 52 9.85 6.00 -1.91
N TYR A 53 9.07 6.34 -2.93
CA TYR A 53 7.87 7.14 -2.77
C TYR A 53 6.67 6.26 -3.09
N TYR A 54 5.60 6.42 -2.30
CA TYR A 54 4.37 5.69 -2.50
C TYR A 54 3.20 6.66 -2.57
N LEU A 55 2.21 6.30 -3.36
CA LEU A 55 0.95 7.03 -3.42
C LEU A 55 -0.15 6.02 -3.14
N GLY A 56 -1.06 6.33 -2.24
CA GLY A 56 -2.16 5.42 -1.94
C GLY A 56 -3.11 6.01 -0.93
N VAL A 57 -4.20 5.29 -0.74
CA VAL A 57 -5.24 5.71 0.20
C VAL A 57 -4.88 5.21 1.59
N CYS A 58 -4.93 6.09 2.57
CA CYS A 58 -4.69 5.73 3.95
C CYS A 58 -5.82 4.81 4.41
N GLU A 59 -5.52 3.55 4.56
CA GLU A 59 -6.51 2.56 4.96
C GLU A 59 -6.60 2.46 6.48
N CYS A 60 -5.45 2.46 7.13
CA CYS A 60 -5.38 2.26 8.57
C CYS A 60 -4.04 2.74 9.08
N VAL A 61 -4.02 3.24 10.30
CA VAL A 61 -2.78 3.63 10.97
C VAL A 61 -2.69 2.80 12.25
N THR A 62 -1.61 2.04 12.39
CA THR A 62 -1.36 1.28 13.61
C THR A 62 -0.23 1.94 14.39
N ASP A 63 0.11 1.39 15.54
CA ASP A 63 1.23 1.92 16.31
C ASP A 63 2.55 1.83 15.55
N GLN A 64 2.68 0.85 14.68
CA GLN A 64 3.93 0.59 13.98
C GLN A 64 3.88 0.94 12.50
N GLU A 65 2.70 0.97 11.92
CA GLU A 65 2.60 1.00 10.46
C GLU A 65 1.56 1.98 9.97
N LEU A 66 1.81 2.50 8.77
CA LEU A 66 0.82 3.19 7.97
C LEU A 66 0.46 2.25 6.83
N ILE A 67 -0.81 1.94 6.69
CA ILE A 67 -1.27 0.96 5.71
C ILE A 67 -2.00 1.69 4.60
N LEU A 68 -1.52 1.50 3.38
CA LEU A 68 -2.11 2.10 2.20
C LEU A 68 -2.83 1.05 1.38
N SER A 69 -3.99 1.42 0.86
CA SER A 69 -4.70 0.61 -0.14
C SER A 69 -4.67 1.37 -1.46
N ASN A 70 -5.03 0.67 -2.55
CA ASN A 70 -5.02 1.29 -3.87
C ASN A 70 -3.72 2.05 -4.09
N ALA A 71 -2.61 1.37 -3.88
CA ALA A 71 -1.31 2.01 -3.77
C ALA A 71 -0.45 1.80 -5.00
N ALA A 72 0.49 2.69 -5.19
CA ALA A 72 1.47 2.60 -6.26
C ALA A 72 2.83 3.06 -5.76
N TRP A 73 3.87 2.50 -6.36
CA TRP A 73 5.22 3.00 -6.21
C TRP A 73 5.42 4.11 -7.24
N ILE A 74 6.04 5.19 -6.82
CA ILE A 74 6.25 6.36 -7.68
C ILE A 74 7.73 6.53 -7.92
N PRO A 75 8.27 6.00 -9.04
CA PRO A 75 9.68 6.21 -9.35
C PRO A 75 10.02 7.66 -9.66
N SER A 76 9.07 8.40 -10.22
CA SER A 76 9.30 9.79 -10.55
C SER A 76 8.00 10.56 -10.47
N VAL A 77 8.00 11.65 -9.74
CA VAL A 77 6.82 12.51 -9.63
C VAL A 77 6.77 13.56 -10.71
N GLY A 78 7.87 13.79 -11.42
CA GLY A 78 7.96 14.87 -12.36
C GLY A 78 8.09 16.20 -11.62
N ARG A 79 7.31 17.19 -12.04
CA ARG A 79 7.31 18.47 -11.36
C ARG A 79 6.48 18.36 -10.08
N ALA A 80 7.14 18.53 -8.96
CA ALA A 80 6.51 18.34 -7.66
C ALA A 80 5.29 19.22 -7.47
N HIS A 81 5.40 20.47 -7.88
CA HIS A 81 4.29 21.42 -7.73
C HIS A 81 3.02 20.92 -8.43
N GLN A 82 3.16 20.49 -9.68
CA GLN A 82 2.03 20.02 -10.45
C GLN A 82 1.49 18.71 -9.88
N TYR A 83 2.39 17.83 -9.47
CA TYR A 83 2.01 16.55 -8.90
C TYR A 83 1.16 16.74 -7.63
N PHE A 84 1.62 17.59 -6.73
CA PHE A 84 0.91 17.76 -5.46
C PHE A 84 -0.37 18.57 -5.60
N LEU A 85 -0.57 19.23 -6.72
CA LEU A 85 -1.85 19.85 -7.02
C LEU A 85 -2.84 18.89 -7.68
N GLY A 86 -2.47 17.63 -7.79
CA GLY A 86 -3.37 16.60 -8.32
C GLY A 86 -3.02 16.17 -9.72
N GLY A 87 -1.88 16.57 -10.25
CA GLY A 87 -1.40 16.07 -11.53
C GLY A 87 -0.89 14.65 -11.38
N ALA A 88 -0.81 13.94 -12.51
CA ALA A 88 -0.29 12.59 -12.48
C ALA A 88 1.23 12.60 -12.31
N PRO A 89 1.82 11.60 -11.65
CA PRO A 89 3.26 11.47 -11.60
C PRO A 89 3.80 11.06 -12.97
N ASP A 90 5.10 11.31 -13.18
CA ASP A 90 5.73 10.90 -14.44
C ASP A 90 5.74 9.39 -14.59
N GLU A 91 6.02 8.68 -13.50
CA GLU A 91 6.07 7.23 -13.53
C GLU A 91 5.33 6.70 -12.32
N MET A 92 4.54 5.68 -12.53
CA MET A 92 3.75 5.07 -11.48
C MET A 92 3.64 3.58 -11.73
N GLU A 93 3.95 2.81 -10.69
CA GLU A 93 3.88 1.35 -10.74
C GLU A 93 2.75 0.92 -9.79
N PRO A 94 1.59 0.56 -10.29
CA PRO A 94 0.53 0.11 -9.41
C PRO A 94 0.93 -1.15 -8.67
N LEU A 95 0.57 -1.22 -7.41
CA LEU A 95 0.88 -2.36 -6.57
C LEU A 95 -0.39 -3.15 -6.31
N ASN A 96 -0.22 -4.46 -6.23
CA ASN A 96 -1.34 -5.36 -6.05
C ASN A 96 -1.43 -5.74 -4.59
N GLY A 97 -2.37 -5.15 -3.91
CA GLY A 97 -2.57 -5.43 -2.50
C GLY A 97 -2.18 -4.26 -1.61
N PRO A 98 -2.37 -4.41 -0.31
CA PRO A 98 -2.06 -3.34 0.62
C PRO A 98 -0.54 -3.18 0.79
N VAL A 99 -0.13 -1.96 1.10
CA VAL A 99 1.26 -1.66 1.38
C VAL A 99 1.36 -1.27 2.85
N PHE A 100 2.21 -1.98 3.57
CA PHE A 100 2.46 -1.75 4.99
C PHE A 100 3.78 -1.02 5.12
N ILE A 101 3.74 0.23 5.53
CA ILE A 101 4.94 1.05 5.64
C ILE A 101 5.24 1.28 7.11
N SER A 102 6.44 0.91 7.54
CA SER A 102 6.85 1.17 8.91
C SER A 102 6.84 2.67 9.16
N ARG A 103 6.18 3.10 10.22
CA ARG A 103 6.10 4.53 10.53
C ARG A 103 7.47 5.12 10.79
N GLY A 104 8.38 4.31 11.32
CA GLY A 104 9.75 4.78 11.55
C GLY A 104 10.55 4.96 10.28
N ALA A 105 10.11 4.41 9.16
CA ALA A 105 10.80 4.57 7.89
C ALA A 105 10.29 5.76 7.09
N ILE A 106 9.23 6.42 7.56
CA ILE A 106 8.61 7.53 6.83
C ILE A 106 9.42 8.80 7.06
N VAL A 107 9.81 9.43 5.98
CA VAL A 107 10.51 10.72 6.02
C VAL A 107 9.52 11.86 5.95
N ALA A 108 8.53 11.74 5.09
CA ALA A 108 7.53 12.78 4.90
C ALA A 108 6.25 12.18 4.35
N VAL A 109 5.13 12.76 4.71
CA VAL A 109 3.83 12.40 4.14
C VAL A 109 3.13 13.68 3.74
N MET A 110 2.60 13.69 2.53
CA MET A 110 1.86 14.84 2.03
C MET A 110 0.50 14.39 1.52
N PRO A 111 -0.57 15.10 1.86
CA PRO A 111 -1.87 14.75 1.30
C PRO A 111 -1.86 15.03 -0.20
N TYR A 112 -2.33 14.06 -0.96
CA TYR A 112 -2.51 14.23 -2.39
C TYR A 112 -3.89 14.83 -2.60
N ARG A 113 -3.96 15.92 -3.32
CA ARG A 113 -5.18 16.70 -3.37
C ARG A 113 -6.30 16.06 -4.13
N LYS A 114 -5.96 15.11 -5.00
CA LYS A 114 -6.97 14.47 -5.84
C LYS A 114 -6.87 12.98 -5.67
N THR A 115 -7.99 12.36 -5.33
CA THR A 115 -8.03 10.90 -5.29
C THR A 115 -8.14 10.40 -6.72
N ILE A 116 -7.20 9.56 -7.12
CA ILE A 116 -7.20 8.95 -8.43
C ILE A 116 -7.32 7.46 -8.28
N GLU A 117 -7.82 6.81 -9.31
CA GLU A 117 -7.92 5.38 -9.32
C GLU A 117 -6.62 4.81 -9.87
N ILE A 118 -5.99 3.95 -9.09
CA ILE A 118 -4.76 3.30 -9.50
C ILE A 118 -5.12 1.92 -10.00
N VAL A 119 -4.89 1.69 -11.29
CA VAL A 119 -5.31 0.46 -11.93
C VAL A 119 -4.08 -0.39 -12.20
N VAL A 120 -4.15 -1.65 -11.76
CA VAL A 120 -3.10 -2.62 -12.02
C VAL A 120 -3.30 -3.17 -13.44
N ARG A 121 -2.26 -3.13 -14.23
CA ARG A 121 -2.34 -3.60 -15.62
C ARG A 121 -1.57 -4.87 -15.85
#